data_62e2698376d2b84c2349b931b2fe36f1
#
_entry.id   62e2698376d2b84c2349b931b2fe36f1
#
_cell.length_a   1.000
_cell.length_b   1.000
_cell.length_c   1.000
_cell.angle_alpha   90.00
_cell.angle_beta   90.00
_cell.angle_gamma   90.00
#
_symmetry.space_group_name_H-M   'P 1'
#
loop_
_entity.id
_entity.type
_entity.pdbx_description
1 polymer ?
#
loop_
_entity_poly.entity_id
_entity_poly.type
_entity_poly.pdbx_seq_one_letter_code
_entity_poly.pdbx_strand_id
1 'polypeptide(L)'
;MGKLKGKVAVVTGASSGIGAGIARELASEGASVVLTARSMEKLKELENEIHQHGKGKALAVKTDTANRDSVEEMVKKANEAFGDVDIFVNNAGQMLTGTIRSGEVEEWEQMIDVNIKGVLYGVHSVLPSMLERSTGNIINIASVSGYEVTKTSTVYSATKFAVRAISMGLEKELARTGVRVTNISPGMVATSLSNSTVMDRKKLETEDIAKAVVYAVTQPEYVNVNEITIRPV
;
A
#
# COMPACT_ATOMS: atom_id res chain seq x y z
N MET A 1 11.99 -5.44 -21.63
CA MET A 1 12.74 -5.14 -20.41
C MET A 1 11.74 -4.49 -19.47
N GLY A 2 11.61 -4.94 -18.20
CA GLY A 2 10.62 -4.39 -17.28
C GLY A 2 10.90 -2.90 -16.97
N LYS A 3 9.86 -2.11 -16.84
CA LYS A 3 9.94 -0.64 -16.63
C LYS A 3 10.56 -0.26 -15.28
N LEU A 4 10.60 -1.19 -14.32
CA LEU A 4 11.08 -0.97 -12.95
C LEU A 4 12.39 -1.70 -12.65
N LYS A 5 13.15 -2.11 -13.68
CA LYS A 5 14.45 -2.75 -13.49
C LYS A 5 15.40 -1.86 -12.69
N GLY A 6 15.96 -2.39 -11.61
CA GLY A 6 16.87 -1.66 -10.71
C GLY A 6 16.17 -0.80 -9.66
N LYS A 7 14.82 -0.77 -9.62
CA LYS A 7 14.06 -0.09 -8.60
C LYS A 7 13.79 -1.01 -7.40
N VAL A 8 13.80 -0.45 -6.21
CA VAL A 8 13.47 -1.11 -4.95
C VAL A 8 12.08 -0.68 -4.50
N ALA A 9 11.20 -1.64 -4.30
CA ALA A 9 9.84 -1.40 -3.84
C ALA A 9 9.57 -2.10 -2.51
N VAL A 10 8.89 -1.44 -1.59
CA VAL A 10 8.34 -2.03 -0.37
C VAL A 10 6.82 -2.06 -0.47
N VAL A 11 6.21 -3.19 -0.17
CA VAL A 11 4.75 -3.34 -0.15
C VAL A 11 4.30 -3.83 1.22
N THR A 12 3.55 -2.99 1.95
CA THR A 12 2.98 -3.37 3.24
C THR A 12 1.67 -4.15 3.04
N GLY A 13 1.39 -5.12 3.91
CA GLY A 13 0.22 -5.99 3.77
C GLY A 13 0.30 -6.94 2.57
N ALA A 14 1.50 -7.35 2.16
CA ALA A 14 1.74 -8.16 0.96
C ALA A 14 1.35 -9.64 1.10
N SER A 15 0.90 -10.09 2.28
CA SER A 15 0.58 -11.51 2.51
C SER A 15 -0.69 -12.00 1.79
N SER A 16 -1.50 -11.12 1.23
CA SER A 16 -2.75 -11.47 0.53
C SER A 16 -3.35 -10.29 -0.24
N GLY A 17 -4.38 -10.56 -1.01
CA GLY A 17 -5.25 -9.56 -1.64
C GLY A 17 -4.50 -8.54 -2.50
N ILE A 18 -4.87 -7.27 -2.36
CA ILE A 18 -4.33 -6.15 -3.14
C ILE A 18 -2.80 -6.07 -3.00
N GLY A 19 -2.27 -6.19 -1.78
CA GLY A 19 -0.82 -6.11 -1.54
C GLY A 19 -0.03 -7.20 -2.25
N ALA A 20 -0.53 -8.44 -2.24
CA ALA A 20 0.10 -9.53 -2.99
C ALA A 20 0.05 -9.29 -4.51
N GLY A 21 -1.10 -8.82 -5.04
CA GLY A 21 -1.24 -8.43 -6.44
C GLY A 21 -0.25 -7.33 -6.85
N ILE A 22 -0.13 -6.28 -6.03
CA ILE A 22 0.83 -5.19 -6.27
C ILE A 22 2.27 -5.72 -6.28
N ALA A 23 2.62 -6.57 -5.32
CA ALA A 23 3.97 -7.12 -5.22
C ALA A 23 4.35 -7.95 -6.47
N ARG A 24 3.42 -8.82 -6.94
CA ARG A 24 3.61 -9.58 -8.18
C ARG A 24 3.83 -8.68 -9.38
N GLU A 25 3.00 -7.68 -9.53
CA GLU A 25 3.05 -6.79 -10.70
C GLU A 25 4.33 -5.94 -10.72
N LEU A 26 4.74 -5.38 -9.57
CA LEU A 26 6.01 -4.65 -9.46
C LEU A 26 7.22 -5.55 -9.76
N ALA A 27 7.21 -6.80 -9.25
CA ALA A 27 8.25 -7.77 -9.57
C ALA A 27 8.24 -8.18 -11.05
N SER A 28 7.07 -8.32 -11.67
CA SER A 28 6.94 -8.63 -13.09
C SER A 28 7.53 -7.54 -14.00
N GLU A 29 7.50 -6.30 -13.53
CA GLU A 29 8.14 -5.15 -14.18
C GLU A 29 9.64 -5.02 -13.83
N GLY A 30 10.21 -5.97 -13.05
CA GLY A 30 11.65 -6.07 -12.79
C GLY A 30 12.13 -5.39 -11.52
N ALA A 31 11.24 -4.91 -10.65
CA ALA A 31 11.62 -4.36 -9.36
C ALA A 31 12.14 -5.43 -8.39
N SER A 32 13.01 -5.04 -7.46
CA SER A 32 13.30 -5.79 -6.24
C SER A 32 12.25 -5.43 -5.19
N VAL A 33 11.45 -6.40 -4.74
CA VAL A 33 10.27 -6.13 -3.90
C VAL A 33 10.45 -6.69 -2.49
N VAL A 34 10.33 -5.84 -1.49
CA VAL A 34 10.25 -6.24 -0.09
C VAL A 34 8.79 -6.45 0.28
N LEU A 35 8.46 -7.69 0.61
CA LEU A 35 7.14 -8.17 0.96
C LEU A 35 6.96 -8.09 2.47
N THR A 36 6.02 -7.29 2.96
CA THR A 36 5.90 -7.12 4.42
C THR A 36 4.47 -7.38 4.93
N ALA A 37 4.38 -8.14 6.00
CA ALA A 37 3.15 -8.42 6.74
C ALA A 37 3.48 -9.16 8.05
N ARG A 38 2.45 -9.45 8.87
CA ARG A 38 2.59 -10.23 10.11
C ARG A 38 2.81 -11.73 9.86
N SER A 39 2.23 -12.30 8.79
CA SER A 39 2.34 -13.72 8.45
C SER A 39 3.57 -13.99 7.59
N MET A 40 4.67 -14.44 8.20
CA MET A 40 5.89 -14.81 7.49
C MET A 40 5.68 -15.98 6.52
N GLU A 41 4.85 -16.95 6.87
CA GLU A 41 4.56 -18.12 6.03
C GLU A 41 4.04 -17.69 4.65
N LYS A 42 2.96 -16.89 4.63
CA LYS A 42 2.37 -16.37 3.38
C LYS A 42 3.32 -15.47 2.59
N LEU A 43 4.17 -14.72 3.29
CA LEU A 43 5.19 -13.89 2.62
C LEU A 43 6.23 -14.78 1.92
N LYS A 44 6.65 -15.88 2.54
CA LYS A 44 7.60 -16.83 1.95
C LYS A 44 7.02 -17.58 0.76
N GLU A 45 5.74 -17.90 0.79
CA GLU A 45 5.03 -18.47 -0.37
C GLU A 45 5.09 -17.51 -1.56
N LEU A 46 4.75 -16.23 -1.35
CA LEU A 46 4.79 -15.20 -2.38
C LEU A 46 6.22 -14.90 -2.87
N GLU A 47 7.20 -14.88 -1.97
CA GLU A 47 8.62 -14.72 -2.31
C GLU A 47 9.08 -15.84 -3.26
N ASN A 48 8.75 -17.09 -2.94
CA ASN A 48 9.08 -18.24 -3.77
C ASN A 48 8.37 -18.18 -5.13
N GLU A 49 7.10 -17.78 -5.16
CA GLU A 49 6.34 -17.59 -6.39
C GLU A 49 7.02 -16.55 -7.30
N ILE A 50 7.39 -15.39 -6.76
CA ILE A 50 8.06 -14.33 -7.53
C ILE A 50 9.41 -14.81 -8.06
N HIS A 51 10.19 -15.54 -7.27
CA HIS A 51 11.48 -16.08 -7.72
C HIS A 51 11.33 -17.11 -8.85
N GLN A 52 10.28 -17.92 -8.84
CA GLN A 52 10.01 -18.88 -9.91
C GLN A 52 9.66 -18.21 -11.25
N HIS A 53 9.03 -17.03 -11.23
CA HIS A 53 8.71 -16.29 -12.45
C HIS A 53 9.89 -15.49 -13.03
N GLY A 54 10.99 -15.33 -12.31
CA GLY A 54 12.32 -14.97 -12.81
C GLY A 54 12.52 -13.53 -13.32
N LYS A 55 11.59 -12.60 -13.12
CA LYS A 55 11.74 -11.22 -13.63
C LYS A 55 12.22 -10.23 -12.58
N GLY A 56 11.84 -10.40 -11.32
CA GLY A 56 12.22 -9.56 -10.19
C GLY A 56 12.84 -10.36 -9.06
N LYS A 57 13.23 -9.65 -7.99
CA LYS A 57 13.68 -10.24 -6.73
C LYS A 57 12.63 -9.97 -5.67
N ALA A 58 12.53 -10.84 -4.66
CA ALA A 58 11.66 -10.61 -3.53
C ALA A 58 12.41 -10.91 -2.21
N LEU A 59 12.01 -10.22 -1.13
CA LEU A 59 12.47 -10.45 0.23
C LEU A 59 11.29 -10.39 1.18
N ALA A 60 11.02 -11.47 1.89
CA ALA A 60 10.00 -11.52 2.93
C ALA A 60 10.52 -10.95 4.26
N VAL A 61 9.82 -9.95 4.81
CA VAL A 61 10.15 -9.33 6.10
C VAL A 61 8.91 -9.29 6.99
N LYS A 62 8.95 -9.98 8.13
CA LYS A 62 7.85 -9.89 9.11
C LYS A 62 7.80 -8.49 9.69
N THR A 63 6.64 -7.84 9.58
CA THR A 63 6.43 -6.45 10.02
C THR A 63 5.04 -6.28 10.60
N ASP A 64 4.96 -5.60 11.73
CA ASP A 64 3.72 -5.05 12.24
C ASP A 64 3.70 -3.53 11.94
N THR A 65 2.83 -3.10 11.04
CA THR A 65 2.73 -1.69 10.64
C THR A 65 2.15 -0.79 11.72
N ALA A 66 1.49 -1.34 12.73
CA ALA A 66 1.05 -0.59 13.90
C ALA A 66 2.19 -0.25 14.88
N ASN A 67 3.37 -0.86 14.70
CA ASN A 67 4.55 -0.64 15.52
C ASN A 67 5.64 0.11 14.74
N ARG A 68 6.01 1.31 15.20
CA ARG A 68 6.98 2.18 14.53
C ARG A 68 8.34 1.51 14.36
N ASP A 69 8.89 0.93 15.42
CA ASP A 69 10.22 0.31 15.40
C ASP A 69 10.27 -0.88 14.45
N SER A 70 9.15 -1.63 14.34
CA SER A 70 9.01 -2.71 13.35
C SER A 70 9.05 -2.20 11.90
N VAL A 71 8.48 -1.02 11.64
CA VAL A 71 8.50 -0.40 10.31
C VAL A 71 9.90 0.14 9.98
N GLU A 72 10.57 0.80 10.93
CA GLU A 72 11.94 1.30 10.77
C GLU A 72 12.92 0.14 10.50
N GLU A 73 12.84 -0.94 11.26
CA GLU A 73 13.68 -2.15 11.05
C GLU A 73 13.41 -2.81 9.70
N MET A 74 12.18 -2.79 9.23
CA MET A 74 11.80 -3.31 7.91
C MET A 74 12.45 -2.50 6.79
N VAL A 75 12.43 -1.17 6.86
CA VAL A 75 13.08 -0.31 5.85
C VAL A 75 14.60 -0.48 5.89
N LYS A 76 15.19 -0.62 7.08
CA LYS A 76 16.62 -0.94 7.22
C LYS A 76 16.98 -2.23 6.50
N LYS A 77 16.21 -3.31 6.70
CA LYS A 77 16.41 -4.58 5.98
C LYS A 77 16.25 -4.46 4.47
N ALA A 78 15.30 -3.62 4.02
CA ALA A 78 15.13 -3.33 2.60
C ALA A 78 16.39 -2.69 2.01
N ASN A 79 16.93 -1.68 2.69
CA ASN A 79 18.12 -0.96 2.28
C ASN A 79 19.38 -1.87 2.29
N GLU A 80 19.53 -2.73 3.29
CA GLU A 80 20.64 -3.71 3.38
C GLU A 80 20.61 -4.74 2.23
N ALA A 81 19.41 -5.17 1.84
CA ALA A 81 19.25 -6.22 0.82
C ALA A 81 19.30 -5.69 -0.62
N PHE A 82 18.74 -4.54 -0.89
CA PHE A 82 18.51 -4.07 -2.25
C PHE A 82 18.95 -2.62 -2.50
N GLY A 83 19.34 -1.88 -1.48
CA GLY A 83 19.63 -0.46 -1.55
C GLY A 83 18.40 0.41 -1.25
N ASP A 84 18.53 1.71 -1.48
CA ASP A 84 17.50 2.70 -1.13
C ASP A 84 16.13 2.42 -1.74
N VAL A 85 15.10 2.60 -0.94
CA VAL A 85 13.71 2.39 -1.37
C VAL A 85 13.27 3.49 -2.35
N ASP A 86 12.90 3.10 -3.57
CA ASP A 86 12.37 3.99 -4.60
C ASP A 86 10.85 4.10 -4.57
N ILE A 87 10.16 3.03 -4.17
CA ILE A 87 8.70 2.91 -4.18
C ILE A 87 8.25 2.36 -2.84
N PHE A 88 7.44 3.11 -2.11
CA PHE A 88 6.86 2.64 -0.85
C PHE A 88 5.33 2.59 -0.95
N VAL A 89 4.76 1.39 -0.84
CA VAL A 89 3.32 1.15 -0.94
C VAL A 89 2.73 0.91 0.44
N ASN A 90 2.06 1.90 0.99
CA ASN A 90 1.21 1.81 2.17
C ASN A 90 -0.10 1.11 1.78
N ASN A 91 -0.11 -0.22 1.81
CA ASN A 91 -1.29 -1.01 1.50
C ASN A 91 -1.87 -1.74 2.73
N ALA A 92 -1.06 -2.01 3.75
CA ALA A 92 -1.56 -2.63 4.98
C ALA A 92 -2.78 -1.88 5.52
N GLY A 93 -3.84 -2.59 5.81
CA GLY A 93 -5.07 -2.02 6.33
C GLY A 93 -6.00 -3.08 6.89
N GLN A 94 -6.86 -2.67 7.80
CA GLN A 94 -7.92 -3.48 8.38
C GLN A 94 -9.27 -2.81 8.15
N MET A 95 -10.28 -3.63 7.88
CA MET A 95 -11.68 -3.22 7.79
C MET A 95 -12.48 -4.07 8.77
N LEU A 96 -12.73 -3.51 9.94
CA LEU A 96 -13.61 -4.08 10.95
C LEU A 96 -14.93 -3.33 10.87
N THR A 97 -16.03 -4.06 10.70
CA THR A 97 -17.34 -3.47 10.43
C THR A 97 -18.19 -3.53 11.69
N GLY A 98 -18.70 -2.37 12.10
CA GLY A 98 -19.57 -2.24 13.24
C GLY A 98 -20.18 -0.85 13.28
N THR A 99 -21.24 -0.69 14.07
CA THR A 99 -21.83 0.63 14.32
C THR A 99 -21.09 1.28 15.50
N ILE A 100 -21.07 2.61 15.55
CA ILE A 100 -20.54 3.32 16.75
C ILE A 100 -21.33 2.91 18.01
N ARG A 101 -22.61 2.56 17.87
CA ARG A 101 -23.46 2.13 18.99
C ARG A 101 -23.05 0.78 19.59
N SER A 102 -22.31 -0.07 18.88
CA SER A 102 -21.82 -1.34 19.43
C SER A 102 -20.68 -1.16 20.44
N GLY A 103 -19.95 -0.04 20.35
CA GLY A 103 -18.91 0.29 21.34
C GLY A 103 -17.63 -0.55 21.24
N GLU A 104 -17.32 -1.10 20.08
CA GLU A 104 -16.14 -1.94 19.83
C GLU A 104 -14.86 -1.09 19.77
N VAL A 105 -14.45 -0.54 20.92
CA VAL A 105 -13.35 0.45 21.02
C VAL A 105 -12.02 -0.16 20.56
N GLU A 106 -11.72 -1.39 20.95
CA GLU A 106 -10.49 -2.09 20.58
C GLU A 106 -10.37 -2.27 19.05
N GLU A 107 -11.49 -2.51 18.35
CA GLU A 107 -11.51 -2.57 16.89
C GLU A 107 -11.25 -1.20 16.25
N TRP A 108 -11.75 -0.13 16.86
CA TRP A 108 -11.50 1.22 16.38
C TRP A 108 -10.03 1.60 16.53
N GLU A 109 -9.43 1.31 17.69
CA GLU A 109 -8.01 1.53 17.96
C GLU A 109 -7.14 0.75 16.96
N GLN A 110 -7.44 -0.53 16.73
CA GLN A 110 -6.72 -1.33 15.75
C GLN A 110 -6.79 -0.73 14.32
N MET A 111 -7.97 -0.25 13.90
CA MET A 111 -8.10 0.39 12.59
C MET A 111 -7.31 1.70 12.51
N ILE A 112 -7.29 2.51 13.57
CA ILE A 112 -6.52 3.75 13.63
C ILE A 112 -5.03 3.45 13.59
N ASP A 113 -4.58 2.49 14.39
CA ASP A 113 -3.16 2.11 14.49
C ASP A 113 -2.62 1.60 13.16
N VAL A 114 -3.35 0.69 12.50
CA VAL A 114 -2.90 0.12 11.22
C VAL A 114 -3.11 1.10 10.07
N ASN A 115 -4.33 1.66 9.92
CA ASN A 115 -4.70 2.40 8.71
C ASN A 115 -4.18 3.85 8.69
N ILE A 116 -3.92 4.45 9.86
CA ILE A 116 -3.44 5.85 9.96
C ILE A 116 -1.99 5.88 10.43
N LYS A 117 -1.71 5.39 11.65
CA LYS A 117 -0.34 5.45 12.19
C LYS A 117 0.63 4.64 11.33
N GLY A 118 0.22 3.45 10.85
CA GLY A 118 1.06 2.63 9.96
C GLY A 118 1.46 3.35 8.68
N VAL A 119 0.55 4.12 8.08
CA VAL A 119 0.87 4.97 6.91
C VAL A 119 1.90 6.04 7.26
N LEU A 120 1.71 6.73 8.40
CA LEU A 120 2.63 7.78 8.86
C LEU A 120 4.01 7.21 9.20
N TYR A 121 4.09 6.05 9.84
CA TYR A 121 5.36 5.37 10.14
C TYR A 121 6.09 4.96 8.85
N GLY A 122 5.36 4.44 7.85
CA GLY A 122 5.92 4.13 6.54
C GLY A 122 6.52 5.36 5.86
N VAL A 123 5.77 6.47 5.81
CA VAL A 123 6.26 7.74 5.26
C VAL A 123 7.49 8.23 6.02
N HIS A 124 7.43 8.27 7.35
CA HIS A 124 8.55 8.69 8.20
C HIS A 124 9.84 7.92 7.91
N SER A 125 9.73 6.61 7.71
CA SER A 125 10.89 5.72 7.55
C SER A 125 11.60 5.85 6.20
N VAL A 126 10.90 6.29 5.13
CA VAL A 126 11.50 6.37 3.77
C VAL A 126 11.75 7.79 3.30
N LEU A 127 10.98 8.76 3.82
CA LEU A 127 11.00 10.13 3.32
C LEU A 127 12.38 10.82 3.41
N PRO A 128 13.17 10.68 4.50
CA PRO A 128 14.50 11.32 4.58
C PRO A 128 15.42 10.93 3.43
N SER A 129 15.56 9.63 3.12
CA SER A 129 16.37 9.14 2.00
C SER A 129 15.82 9.59 0.65
N MET A 130 14.48 9.58 0.48
CA MET A 130 13.86 10.06 -0.77
C MET A 130 14.12 11.55 -1.01
N LEU A 131 14.06 12.38 0.02
CA LEU A 131 14.36 13.82 -0.07
C LEU A 131 15.83 14.08 -0.39
N GLU A 132 16.76 13.38 0.27
CA GLU A 132 18.20 13.49 0.01
C GLU A 132 18.54 13.17 -1.44
N ARG A 133 17.92 12.13 -1.99
CA ARG A 133 18.11 11.69 -3.39
C ARG A 133 17.26 12.48 -4.39
N SER A 134 16.35 13.35 -3.92
CA SER A 134 15.36 14.09 -4.74
C SER A 134 14.56 13.17 -5.66
N THR A 135 14.22 11.96 -5.20
CA THR A 135 13.45 10.97 -5.97
C THR A 135 12.76 9.98 -5.03
N GLY A 136 11.58 9.54 -5.39
CA GLY A 136 10.83 8.53 -4.67
C GLY A 136 9.34 8.54 -5.04
N ASN A 137 8.66 7.43 -4.76
CA ASN A 137 7.22 7.30 -4.95
C ASN A 137 6.58 6.74 -3.68
N ILE A 138 5.67 7.48 -3.09
CA ILE A 138 4.84 7.04 -1.97
C ILE A 138 3.43 6.77 -2.50
N ILE A 139 2.99 5.53 -2.40
CA ILE A 139 1.66 5.09 -2.84
C ILE A 139 0.84 4.74 -1.61
N ASN A 140 -0.29 5.41 -1.42
CA ASN A 140 -1.21 5.14 -0.32
C ASN A 140 -2.49 4.47 -0.86
N ILE A 141 -2.78 3.26 -0.39
CA ILE A 141 -4.01 2.55 -0.76
C ILE A 141 -5.12 2.95 0.21
N ALA A 142 -5.94 3.90 -0.24
CA ALA A 142 -7.13 4.34 0.48
C ALA A 142 -8.34 3.42 0.22
N SER A 143 -9.46 3.98 -0.17
CA SER A 143 -10.71 3.30 -0.54
C SER A 143 -11.72 4.33 -1.06
N VAL A 144 -12.73 3.91 -1.80
CA VAL A 144 -13.94 4.73 -2.04
C VAL A 144 -14.62 5.12 -0.72
N SER A 145 -14.42 4.35 0.36
CA SER A 145 -14.83 4.73 1.72
C SER A 145 -14.09 5.96 2.28
N GLY A 146 -13.09 6.49 1.58
CA GLY A 146 -12.48 7.80 1.85
C GLY A 146 -13.24 8.97 1.22
N TYR A 147 -14.38 8.74 0.55
CA TYR A 147 -15.27 9.76 -0.02
C TYR A 147 -16.70 9.63 0.49
N GLU A 148 -17.10 8.43 0.88
CA GLU A 148 -18.45 8.13 1.31
C GLU A 148 -18.45 7.24 2.55
N VAL A 149 -19.48 7.35 3.38
CA VAL A 149 -19.61 6.59 4.63
C VAL A 149 -20.86 5.71 4.53
N THR A 150 -20.71 4.43 4.84
CA THR A 150 -21.83 3.51 4.97
C THR A 150 -22.17 3.26 6.44
N LYS A 151 -23.39 2.77 6.70
CA LYS A 151 -23.97 2.65 8.05
C LYS A 151 -23.14 1.84 9.06
N THR A 152 -22.28 0.91 8.59
CA THR A 152 -21.48 0.03 9.46
C THR A 152 -19.97 0.22 9.26
N SER A 153 -19.56 1.27 8.57
CA SER A 153 -18.15 1.53 8.25
C SER A 153 -17.65 2.87 8.76
N THR A 154 -18.28 3.45 9.77
CA THR A 154 -17.97 4.82 10.21
C THR A 154 -16.49 5.00 10.54
N VAL A 155 -15.91 4.15 11.41
CA VAL A 155 -14.51 4.29 11.81
C VAL A 155 -13.57 3.91 10.67
N TYR A 156 -13.87 2.83 9.94
CA TYR A 156 -13.10 2.48 8.74
C TYR A 156 -13.07 3.64 7.73
N SER A 157 -14.24 4.19 7.40
CA SER A 157 -14.32 5.34 6.50
C SER A 157 -13.52 6.52 7.02
N ALA A 158 -13.65 6.87 8.30
CA ALA A 158 -12.85 7.94 8.92
C ALA A 158 -11.34 7.71 8.72
N THR A 159 -10.85 6.47 8.90
CA THR A 159 -9.44 6.17 8.64
C THR A 159 -9.06 6.36 7.16
N LYS A 160 -9.95 6.01 6.22
CA LYS A 160 -9.68 6.16 4.78
C LYS A 160 -9.81 7.62 4.31
N PHE A 161 -10.68 8.42 4.91
CA PHE A 161 -10.66 9.88 4.76
C PHE A 161 -9.34 10.47 5.27
N ALA A 162 -8.84 10.00 6.43
CA ALA A 162 -7.56 10.44 6.97
C ALA A 162 -6.38 10.11 6.04
N VAL A 163 -6.31 8.88 5.49
CA VAL A 163 -5.27 8.49 4.52
C VAL A 163 -5.30 9.39 3.28
N ARG A 164 -6.49 9.71 2.78
CA ARG A 164 -6.64 10.61 1.66
C ARG A 164 -6.17 12.04 2.00
N ALA A 165 -6.54 12.54 3.19
CA ALA A 165 -6.08 13.86 3.66
C ALA A 165 -4.55 13.91 3.84
N ILE A 166 -3.95 12.85 4.40
CA ILE A 166 -2.49 12.69 4.53
C ILE A 166 -1.84 12.74 3.15
N SER A 167 -2.37 12.02 2.16
CA SER A 167 -1.84 12.01 0.79
C SER A 167 -1.87 13.39 0.15
N MET A 168 -2.99 14.12 0.31
CA MET A 168 -3.14 15.50 -0.18
C MET A 168 -2.18 16.49 0.52
N GLY A 169 -1.95 16.29 1.82
CA GLY A 169 -0.98 17.09 2.59
C GLY A 169 0.45 16.84 2.10
N LEU A 170 0.85 15.58 2.03
CA LEU A 170 2.16 15.17 1.54
C LEU A 170 2.45 15.68 0.12
N GLU A 171 1.48 15.60 -0.79
CA GLU A 171 1.63 16.13 -2.16
C GLU A 171 2.01 17.62 -2.16
N LYS A 172 1.37 18.41 -1.31
CA LYS A 172 1.64 19.85 -1.19
C LYS A 172 3.00 20.13 -0.54
N GLU A 173 3.31 19.41 0.55
CA GLU A 173 4.56 19.56 1.30
C GLU A 173 5.78 19.14 0.47
N LEU A 174 5.63 18.12 -0.37
CA LEU A 174 6.71 17.53 -1.17
C LEU A 174 6.78 18.11 -2.60
N ALA A 175 5.99 19.13 -2.90
CA ALA A 175 6.05 19.79 -4.20
C ALA A 175 7.47 20.29 -4.51
N ARG A 176 7.98 19.99 -5.72
CA ARG A 176 9.31 20.34 -6.21
C ARG A 176 10.49 19.64 -5.52
N THR A 177 10.25 18.63 -4.68
CA THR A 177 11.32 17.85 -4.04
C THR A 177 11.79 16.67 -4.89
N GLY A 178 11.08 16.31 -5.96
CA GLY A 178 11.29 15.08 -6.73
C GLY A 178 10.57 13.84 -6.14
N VAL A 179 10.03 13.93 -4.91
CA VAL A 179 9.23 12.86 -4.31
C VAL A 179 7.78 12.99 -4.75
N ARG A 180 7.21 11.90 -5.24
CA ARG A 180 5.83 11.83 -5.76
C ARG A 180 4.93 11.07 -4.80
N VAL A 181 3.69 11.53 -4.67
CA VAL A 181 2.68 10.90 -3.80
C VAL A 181 1.43 10.60 -4.61
N THR A 182 0.97 9.36 -4.54
CA THR A 182 -0.27 8.92 -5.21
C THR A 182 -1.21 8.28 -4.20
N ASN A 183 -2.44 8.77 -4.16
CA ASN A 183 -3.54 8.11 -3.46
C ASN A 183 -4.32 7.22 -4.44
N ILE A 184 -4.46 5.93 -4.13
CA ILE A 184 -5.29 5.00 -4.91
C ILE A 184 -6.49 4.59 -4.07
N SER A 185 -7.69 4.81 -4.61
CA SER A 185 -8.97 4.57 -3.94
C SER A 185 -9.77 3.47 -4.65
N PRO A 186 -9.56 2.19 -4.28
CA PRO A 186 -10.33 1.09 -4.83
C PRO A 186 -11.79 1.11 -4.37
N GLY A 187 -12.69 0.70 -5.26
CA GLY A 187 -14.02 0.21 -4.92
C GLY A 187 -13.96 -1.22 -4.40
N MET A 188 -15.00 -2.01 -4.67
CA MET A 188 -15.08 -3.39 -4.19
C MET A 188 -14.12 -4.29 -4.98
N VAL A 189 -13.10 -4.83 -4.30
CA VAL A 189 -12.10 -5.75 -4.85
C VAL A 189 -12.36 -7.15 -4.30
N ALA A 190 -12.15 -8.18 -5.12
CA ALA A 190 -12.27 -9.60 -4.74
C ALA A 190 -11.14 -10.00 -3.77
N THR A 191 -11.33 -9.74 -2.48
CA THR A 191 -10.38 -10.05 -1.41
C THR A 191 -11.12 -10.62 -0.19
N SER A 192 -10.39 -11.19 0.75
CA SER A 192 -10.96 -11.67 2.03
C SER A 192 -11.62 -10.56 2.86
N LEU A 193 -11.29 -9.29 2.63
CA LEU A 193 -11.94 -8.15 3.28
C LEU A 193 -13.32 -7.83 2.71
N SER A 194 -13.68 -8.36 1.52
CA SER A 194 -14.92 -8.03 0.81
C SER A 194 -15.93 -9.20 0.81
N ASN A 195 -16.23 -9.77 1.97
CA ASN A 195 -17.14 -10.92 2.11
C ASN A 195 -18.63 -10.63 1.84
N SER A 196 -19.00 -9.50 1.27
CA SER A 196 -20.41 -9.23 0.94
C SER A 196 -20.84 -10.03 -0.30
N THR A 197 -21.75 -10.97 -0.10
CA THR A 197 -22.43 -11.77 -1.14
C THR A 197 -23.57 -10.98 -1.85
N VAL A 198 -23.70 -9.69 -1.61
CA VAL A 198 -24.94 -8.93 -1.89
C VAL A 198 -24.89 -8.14 -3.20
N MET A 199 -23.89 -8.25 -4.05
CA MET A 199 -23.91 -7.53 -5.33
C MET A 199 -23.75 -8.49 -6.51
N ASP A 200 -24.74 -8.46 -7.39
CA ASP A 200 -24.78 -9.08 -8.72
C ASP A 200 -23.79 -8.43 -9.73
N ARG A 201 -22.78 -7.73 -9.20
CA ARG A 201 -21.75 -7.03 -10.00
C ARG A 201 -20.40 -7.70 -9.85
N LYS A 202 -19.70 -7.83 -10.96
CA LYS A 202 -18.32 -8.30 -10.95
C LYS A 202 -17.46 -7.34 -10.10
N LYS A 203 -16.79 -7.89 -9.08
CA LYS A 203 -15.81 -7.15 -8.28
C LYS A 203 -14.56 -6.88 -9.12
N LEU A 204 -13.80 -5.84 -8.74
CA LEU A 204 -12.44 -5.64 -9.26
C LEU A 204 -11.55 -6.81 -8.83
N GLU A 205 -10.60 -7.16 -9.68
CA GLU A 205 -9.51 -8.07 -9.32
C GLU A 205 -8.34 -7.30 -8.70
N THR A 206 -7.47 -8.00 -7.98
CA THR A 206 -6.30 -7.37 -7.34
C THR A 206 -5.33 -6.78 -8.36
N GLU A 207 -5.28 -7.38 -9.55
CA GLU A 207 -4.50 -6.96 -10.72
C GLU A 207 -4.93 -5.59 -11.27
N ASP A 208 -6.21 -5.23 -11.15
CA ASP A 208 -6.71 -3.92 -11.59
C ASP A 208 -6.08 -2.80 -10.74
N ILE A 209 -5.92 -3.04 -9.45
CA ILE A 209 -5.27 -2.10 -8.53
C ILE A 209 -3.75 -2.11 -8.73
N ALA A 210 -3.15 -3.29 -8.93
CA ALA A 210 -1.72 -3.43 -9.18
C ALA A 210 -1.29 -2.68 -10.44
N LYS A 211 -2.05 -2.76 -11.53
CA LYS A 211 -1.81 -2.00 -12.78
C LYS A 211 -1.88 -0.49 -12.55
N ALA A 212 -2.79 -0.01 -11.69
CA ALA A 212 -2.86 1.41 -11.35
C ALA A 212 -1.61 1.88 -10.58
N VAL A 213 -1.07 1.04 -9.66
CA VAL A 213 0.20 1.32 -8.99
C VAL A 213 1.33 1.41 -10.01
N VAL A 214 1.48 0.41 -10.88
CA VAL A 214 2.52 0.42 -11.94
C VAL A 214 2.35 1.64 -12.84
N TYR A 215 1.14 1.98 -13.26
CA TYR A 215 0.88 3.20 -14.04
C TYR A 215 1.43 4.44 -13.32
N ALA A 216 1.11 4.63 -12.03
CA ALA A 216 1.52 5.81 -11.28
C ALA A 216 3.06 5.92 -11.17
N VAL A 217 3.74 4.81 -10.83
CA VAL A 217 5.19 4.84 -10.56
C VAL A 217 6.04 4.84 -11.84
N THR A 218 5.47 4.51 -12.99
CA THR A 218 6.19 4.49 -14.29
C THR A 218 6.00 5.76 -15.12
N GLN A 219 5.32 6.77 -14.60
CA GLN A 219 5.22 8.06 -15.27
C GLN A 219 6.59 8.79 -15.30
N PRO A 220 6.82 9.66 -16.29
CA PRO A 220 8.00 10.53 -16.32
C PRO A 220 8.19 11.28 -14.99
N GLU A 221 9.45 11.57 -14.61
CA GLU A 221 9.80 12.18 -13.31
C GLU A 221 9.08 13.51 -13.03
N TYR A 222 8.74 14.26 -14.05
CA TYR A 222 8.01 15.53 -13.93
C TYR A 222 6.49 15.38 -13.80
N VAL A 223 5.97 14.14 -13.86
CA VAL A 223 4.54 13.84 -13.76
C VAL A 223 4.24 13.21 -12.39
N ASN A 224 3.39 13.84 -11.61
CA ASN A 224 2.79 13.25 -10.42
C ASN A 224 1.33 12.86 -10.72
N VAL A 225 0.98 11.62 -10.46
CA VAL A 225 -0.41 11.14 -10.50
C VAL A 225 -0.95 11.23 -9.08
N ASN A 226 -1.69 12.27 -8.78
CA ASN A 226 -2.10 12.60 -7.41
C ASN A 226 -3.11 11.59 -6.87
N GLU A 227 -4.10 11.22 -7.69
CA GLU A 227 -5.22 10.38 -7.24
C GLU A 227 -5.77 9.50 -8.36
N ILE A 228 -6.05 8.23 -8.03
CA ILE A 228 -6.72 7.28 -8.92
C ILE A 228 -7.88 6.64 -8.16
N THR A 229 -9.10 6.76 -8.67
CA THR A 229 -10.26 6.03 -8.17
C THR A 229 -10.68 4.97 -9.16
N ILE A 230 -10.81 3.72 -8.70
CA ILE A 230 -11.16 2.57 -9.54
C ILE A 230 -12.42 1.93 -8.97
N ARG A 231 -13.47 1.83 -9.77
CA ARG A 231 -14.77 1.23 -9.37
C ARG A 231 -15.19 0.14 -10.35
N PRO A 232 -15.85 -0.93 -9.88
CA PRO A 232 -16.51 -1.85 -10.79
C PRO A 232 -17.69 -1.13 -11.49
N VAL A 233 -18.00 -1.57 -12.71
CA VAL A 233 -19.10 -1.02 -13.52
C VAL A 233 -20.43 -1.63 -13.09
#